data_79f8fa4d90220067e7d178aad4ce6fac
#
_entry.id   79f8fa4d90220067e7d178aad4ce6fac
#
_cell.length_a   1.000
_cell.length_b   1.000
_cell.length_c   1.000
_cell.angle_alpha   90.00
_cell.angle_beta   90.00
_cell.angle_gamma   90.00
#
_symmetry.space_group_name_H-M   'P 1'
#
loop_
_entity.id
_entity.type
_entity.pdbx_description
1 polymer ?
#
loop_
_entity_poly.entity_id
_entity_poly.type
_entity_poly.pdbx_seq_one_letter_code
_entity_poly.pdbx_strand_id
1 'polypeptide(L)'
;MRAVWLSVAVVALLATGCKHNTTTSPTTTTTTTTTSSTTPTITEEFDGTLGVGATASYLFTVTQAGSVTATLVSISGAVVPATVQIRLGIGTPDDAGGCTTTTMSLANSGSPTLSATEQPGNYCANITDVGNLAGTASFVVTIAHS
;
A
#
# COMPACT_ATOMS: atom_id res chain seq x y z
N MET A 1 47.17 -28.99 -32.68
CA MET A 1 47.31 -29.58 -34.03
C MET A 1 46.28 -28.94 -34.92
N ARG A 2 46.75 -28.38 -36.07
CA ARG A 2 46.09 -27.97 -37.30
C ARG A 2 45.07 -26.82 -37.15
N ALA A 3 45.43 -25.58 -37.44
CA ALA A 3 45.87 -25.00 -38.75
C ALA A 3 44.71 -24.83 -39.75
N VAL A 4 44.47 -23.55 -40.09
CA VAL A 4 44.67 -22.85 -41.36
C VAL A 4 43.36 -22.78 -42.17
N TRP A 5 42.91 -21.67 -42.71
CA TRP A 5 43.22 -20.78 -43.83
C TRP A 5 42.17 -19.69 -43.89
N LEU A 6 42.45 -18.43 -43.83
CA LEU A 6 42.68 -17.50 -44.94
C LEU A 6 41.73 -17.59 -46.13
N SER A 7 40.93 -16.55 -46.32
CA SER A 7 40.74 -15.95 -47.64
C SER A 7 40.24 -14.51 -47.52
N VAL A 8 41.06 -13.65 -48.01
CA VAL A 8 40.85 -12.22 -48.33
C VAL A 8 40.09 -12.17 -49.68
N ALA A 9 39.07 -11.33 -49.75
CA ALA A 9 38.59 -10.81 -51.04
C ALA A 9 38.22 -9.35 -50.87
N VAL A 10 39.13 -8.52 -51.33
CA VAL A 10 38.94 -7.10 -51.62
C VAL A 10 38.25 -7.00 -52.96
N VAL A 11 37.09 -6.35 -53.02
CA VAL A 11 36.60 -5.74 -54.28
C VAL A 11 36.19 -4.31 -53.99
N ALA A 12 37.01 -3.42 -54.49
CA ALA A 12 36.69 -2.02 -54.66
C ALA A 12 35.96 -1.83 -55.99
N LEU A 13 34.86 -1.15 -56.02
CA LEU A 13 34.37 -0.53 -57.23
C LEU A 13 33.69 0.82 -56.91
N LEU A 14 34.10 1.77 -57.68
CA LEU A 14 33.93 3.20 -57.73
C LEU A 14 32.50 3.68 -57.93
N ALA A 15 32.20 4.75 -57.22
CA ALA A 15 31.52 6.00 -57.60
C ALA A 15 30.51 5.98 -58.75
N THR A 16 29.37 6.59 -58.46
CA THR A 16 28.93 7.81 -59.13
C THR A 16 27.77 8.41 -58.36
N GLY A 17 27.85 9.68 -58.16
CA GLY A 17 26.91 10.51 -57.43
C GLY A 17 25.52 10.53 -58.06
N CYS A 18 24.59 10.97 -57.29
CA CYS A 18 23.61 11.98 -57.67
C CYS A 18 22.54 12.16 -56.61
N LYS A 19 22.28 13.40 -56.36
CA LYS A 19 21.05 13.99 -55.83
C LYS A 19 20.74 13.79 -54.37
N HIS A 20 20.96 14.87 -53.65
CA HIS A 20 20.23 15.23 -52.47
C HIS A 20 18.72 15.05 -52.70
N ASN A 21 18.20 13.97 -52.18
CA ASN A 21 16.82 13.93 -51.74
C ASN A 21 16.88 14.12 -50.23
N THR A 22 16.48 15.29 -49.80
CA THR A 22 16.20 15.54 -48.39
C THR A 22 14.96 14.74 -48.03
N THR A 23 15.15 13.48 -47.67
CA THR A 23 14.10 12.69 -47.05
C THR A 23 14.00 13.17 -45.62
N THR A 24 13.03 14.02 -45.37
CA THR A 24 12.62 14.38 -44.03
C THR A 24 12.12 13.09 -43.39
N SER A 25 12.95 12.51 -42.53
CA SER A 25 12.55 11.36 -41.70
C SER A 25 11.39 11.84 -40.82
N PRO A 26 10.23 11.16 -40.81
CA PRO A 26 9.19 11.51 -39.86
C PRO A 26 9.73 11.28 -38.46
N THR A 27 9.81 12.34 -37.69
CA THR A 27 10.06 12.23 -36.24
C THR A 27 8.85 11.52 -35.62
N THR A 28 8.99 10.25 -35.36
CA THR A 28 7.98 9.51 -34.58
C THR A 28 8.05 10.03 -33.15
N THR A 29 7.19 10.97 -32.84
CA THR A 29 6.96 11.40 -31.46
C THR A 29 6.23 10.25 -30.77
N THR A 30 6.94 9.41 -30.05
CA THR A 30 6.34 8.40 -29.15
C THR A 30 5.74 9.17 -27.97
N THR A 31 4.45 9.46 -28.05
CA THR A 31 3.70 9.95 -26.90
C THR A 31 3.53 8.78 -25.94
N THR A 32 4.36 8.72 -24.93
CA THR A 32 4.17 7.79 -23.82
C THR A 32 2.97 8.29 -23.02
N THR A 33 1.79 7.75 -23.29
CA THR A 33 0.62 7.97 -22.45
C THR A 33 0.87 7.22 -21.16
N THR A 34 1.30 7.92 -20.12
CA THR A 34 1.36 7.36 -18.76
C THR A 34 -0.09 7.22 -18.31
N THR A 35 -0.66 6.02 -18.45
CA THR A 35 -1.93 5.70 -17.83
C THR A 35 -1.65 5.62 -16.33
N SER A 36 -2.06 6.62 -15.57
CA SER A 36 -2.09 6.55 -14.11
C SER A 36 -3.09 5.46 -13.75
N SER A 37 -2.59 4.27 -13.45
CA SER A 37 -3.38 3.22 -12.84
C SER A 37 -3.62 3.65 -11.39
N THR A 38 -4.78 4.24 -11.12
CA THR A 38 -5.24 4.41 -9.75
C THR A 38 -5.66 3.03 -9.25
N THR A 39 -4.87 2.47 -8.36
CA THR A 39 -5.25 1.25 -7.63
C THR A 39 -6.56 1.52 -6.90
N PRO A 40 -7.60 0.68 -7.07
CA PRO A 40 -8.85 0.88 -6.36
C PRO A 40 -8.62 0.77 -4.85
N THR A 41 -9.13 1.74 -4.10
CA THR A 41 -9.11 1.71 -2.64
C THR A 41 -10.35 1.00 -2.14
N ILE A 42 -10.17 -0.01 -1.32
CA ILE A 42 -11.22 -0.70 -0.57
C ILE A 42 -11.24 -0.09 0.82
N THR A 43 -12.42 0.17 1.37
CA THR A 43 -12.58 0.58 2.76
C THR A 43 -13.46 -0.44 3.46
N GLU A 44 -12.90 -1.09 4.47
CA GLU A 44 -13.61 -2.01 5.35
C GLU A 44 -13.94 -1.30 6.66
N GLU A 45 -15.13 -1.55 7.19
CA GLU A 45 -15.58 -1.01 8.48
C GLU A 45 -15.69 -2.15 9.48
N PHE A 46 -15.15 -1.92 10.66
CA PHE A 46 -15.21 -2.83 11.79
C PHE A 46 -15.80 -2.11 12.99
N ASP A 47 -16.82 -2.69 13.57
CA ASP A 47 -17.47 -2.20 14.78
C ASP A 47 -17.43 -3.23 15.91
N GLY A 48 -17.56 -2.76 17.11
CA GLY A 48 -17.54 -3.65 18.27
C GLY A 48 -17.58 -2.91 19.60
N THR A 49 -17.27 -3.67 20.64
CA THR A 49 -17.15 -3.15 22.00
C THR A 49 -15.75 -3.40 22.54
N LEU A 50 -15.21 -2.41 23.25
CA LEU A 50 -13.90 -2.44 23.89
C LEU A 50 -14.08 -2.28 25.40
N GLY A 51 -13.65 -3.28 26.16
CA GLY A 51 -13.60 -3.21 27.61
C GLY A 51 -12.38 -2.44 28.12
N VAL A 52 -12.37 -2.13 29.39
CA VAL A 52 -11.23 -1.50 30.07
C VAL A 52 -10.02 -2.42 29.98
N GLY A 53 -8.90 -1.91 29.49
CA GLY A 53 -7.66 -2.65 29.27
C GLY A 53 -7.74 -3.75 28.20
N ALA A 54 -8.84 -3.83 27.44
CA ALA A 54 -9.05 -4.87 26.45
C ALA A 54 -8.43 -4.50 25.10
N THR A 55 -8.32 -5.53 24.25
CA THR A 55 -7.88 -5.44 22.85
C THR A 55 -8.89 -6.18 21.98
N ALA A 56 -9.20 -5.61 20.82
CA ALA A 56 -9.93 -6.24 19.73
C ALA A 56 -9.07 -6.28 18.49
N SER A 57 -9.16 -7.36 17.71
CA SER A 57 -8.37 -7.56 16.49
C SER A 57 -9.29 -7.95 15.32
N TYR A 58 -9.01 -7.43 14.14
CA TYR A 58 -9.76 -7.69 12.91
C TYR A 58 -8.81 -8.03 11.78
N LEU A 59 -9.20 -8.96 10.93
CA LEU A 59 -8.40 -9.41 9.78
C LEU A 59 -8.86 -8.67 8.51
N PHE A 60 -7.92 -8.32 7.66
CA PHE A 60 -8.17 -7.78 6.33
C PHE A 60 -7.11 -8.28 5.34
N THR A 61 -7.36 -8.15 4.04
CA THR A 61 -6.45 -8.64 2.99
C THR A 61 -6.09 -7.52 2.03
N VAL A 62 -4.81 -7.21 1.95
CA VAL A 62 -4.24 -6.31 0.94
C VAL A 62 -3.99 -7.11 -0.33
N THR A 63 -4.57 -6.70 -1.45
CA THR A 63 -4.45 -7.40 -2.73
C THR A 63 -3.36 -6.82 -3.63
N GLN A 64 -3.00 -5.56 -3.44
CA GLN A 64 -1.94 -4.87 -4.16
C GLN A 64 -1.10 -4.05 -3.19
N ALA A 65 0.20 -3.93 -3.48
CA ALA A 65 1.09 -3.10 -2.68
C ALA A 65 0.61 -1.64 -2.64
N GLY A 66 0.50 -1.09 -1.45
CA GLY A 66 0.00 0.27 -1.29
C GLY A 66 -0.10 0.73 0.16
N SER A 67 -0.72 1.89 0.32
CA SER A 67 -0.99 2.45 1.64
C SER A 67 -2.17 1.75 2.29
N VAL A 68 -2.01 1.41 3.55
CA VAL A 68 -3.08 0.98 4.46
C VAL A 68 -3.28 2.08 5.49
N THR A 69 -4.52 2.56 5.64
CA THR A 69 -4.84 3.62 6.59
C THR A 69 -5.94 3.16 7.54
N ALA A 70 -5.65 3.22 8.84
CA ALA A 70 -6.62 2.97 9.89
C ALA A 70 -7.14 4.27 10.50
N THR A 71 -8.46 4.37 10.64
CA THR A 71 -9.14 5.54 11.20
C THR A 71 -10.11 5.11 12.29
N LEU A 72 -9.98 5.67 13.49
CA LEU A 72 -11.01 5.56 14.52
C LEU A 72 -12.14 6.54 14.19
N VAL A 73 -13.22 6.03 13.61
CA VAL A 73 -14.38 6.84 13.19
C VAL A 73 -15.13 7.35 14.41
N SER A 74 -15.41 6.47 15.35
CA SER A 74 -16.10 6.82 16.59
C SER A 74 -15.70 5.93 17.75
N ILE A 75 -15.81 6.48 18.95
CA ILE A 75 -15.81 5.75 20.21
C ILE A 75 -16.82 6.41 21.15
N SER A 76 -17.68 5.62 21.76
CA SER A 76 -18.77 6.13 22.59
C SER A 76 -19.15 5.14 23.71
N GLY A 77 -19.73 5.66 24.76
CA GLY A 77 -20.19 4.89 25.92
C GLY A 77 -20.58 5.82 27.06
N ALA A 78 -21.30 5.29 28.04
CA ALA A 78 -21.87 6.08 29.14
C ALA A 78 -20.77 6.80 29.98
N VAL A 79 -19.56 6.26 30.01
CA VAL A 79 -18.42 6.75 30.81
C VAL A 79 -17.17 6.99 29.97
N VAL A 80 -17.33 7.23 28.66
CA VAL A 80 -16.22 7.50 27.74
C VAL A 80 -15.95 9.02 27.73
N PRO A 81 -14.75 9.48 28.15
CA PRO A 81 -14.38 10.88 28.06
C PRO A 81 -14.30 11.36 26.61
N ALA A 82 -14.64 12.63 26.37
CA ALA A 82 -14.50 13.24 25.04
C ALA A 82 -13.04 13.27 24.53
N THR A 83 -12.07 13.18 25.42
CA THR A 83 -10.63 13.18 25.13
C THR A 83 -10.01 11.77 25.12
N VAL A 84 -10.86 10.73 25.09
CA VAL A 84 -10.37 9.35 25.10
C VAL A 84 -9.43 9.07 23.92
N GLN A 85 -8.33 8.40 24.21
CA GLN A 85 -7.39 7.91 23.20
C GLN A 85 -7.36 6.39 23.23
N ILE A 86 -7.38 5.80 22.05
CA ILE A 86 -7.27 4.36 21.82
C ILE A 86 -6.00 4.13 21.03
N ARG A 87 -5.30 3.05 21.29
CA ARG A 87 -4.21 2.63 20.43
C ARG A 87 -4.75 1.84 19.26
N LEU A 88 -4.46 2.33 18.04
CA LEU A 88 -4.61 1.55 16.80
C LEU A 88 -3.27 0.94 16.41
N GLY A 89 -3.30 -0.29 15.89
CA GLY A 89 -2.15 -0.98 15.36
C GLY A 89 -2.48 -1.67 14.03
N ILE A 90 -1.50 -1.78 13.15
CA ILE A 90 -1.51 -2.62 11.96
C ILE A 90 -0.38 -3.62 12.10
N GLY A 91 -0.62 -4.86 11.72
CA GLY A 91 0.36 -5.92 11.84
C GLY A 91 -0.04 -7.19 11.10
N THR A 92 0.56 -8.29 11.49
CA THR A 92 0.29 -9.61 10.91
C THR A 92 -0.45 -10.50 11.90
N PRO A 93 -1.40 -11.34 11.42
CA PRO A 93 -2.06 -12.31 12.27
C PRO A 93 -1.03 -13.27 12.87
N ASP A 94 -1.24 -13.65 14.13
CA ASP A 94 -0.47 -14.71 14.78
C ASP A 94 -1.26 -16.04 14.81
N ASP A 95 -0.55 -17.13 15.09
CA ASP A 95 -1.14 -18.49 15.11
C ASP A 95 -2.17 -18.68 16.26
N ALA A 96 -2.20 -17.77 17.22
CA ALA A 96 -3.16 -17.80 18.33
C ALA A 96 -4.46 -17.03 18.02
N GLY A 97 -4.58 -16.47 16.81
CA GLY A 97 -5.72 -15.65 16.39
C GLY A 97 -5.63 -14.19 16.88
N GLY A 98 -4.48 -13.79 17.36
CA GLY A 98 -4.15 -12.42 17.73
C GLY A 98 -3.54 -11.62 16.57
N CYS A 99 -2.95 -10.48 16.92
CA CYS A 99 -2.34 -9.54 15.97
C CYS A 99 -0.98 -9.07 16.51
N THR A 100 0.09 -9.46 15.83
CA THR A 100 1.42 -8.93 16.09
C THR A 100 1.58 -7.61 15.37
N THR A 101 1.44 -6.50 16.09
CA THR A 101 1.49 -5.15 15.50
C THR A 101 2.90 -4.71 15.16
N THR A 102 3.08 -4.21 13.95
CA THR A 102 4.34 -3.63 13.46
C THR A 102 4.32 -2.10 13.49
N THR A 103 3.16 -1.51 13.31
CA THR A 103 2.95 -0.06 13.34
C THR A 103 1.78 0.27 14.27
N MET A 104 1.93 1.28 15.12
CA MET A 104 0.87 1.68 16.05
C MET A 104 0.87 3.18 16.32
N SER A 105 -0.30 3.73 16.65
CA SER A 105 -0.50 5.14 17.02
C SER A 105 -1.66 5.30 17.99
N LEU A 106 -1.65 6.39 18.76
CA LEU A 106 -2.81 6.78 19.55
C LEU A 106 -3.81 7.53 18.66
N ALA A 107 -5.06 7.18 18.78
CA ALA A 107 -6.17 7.67 17.99
C ALA A 107 -7.20 8.38 18.84
N ASN A 108 -7.67 9.52 18.32
CA ASN A 108 -8.90 10.16 18.74
C ASN A 108 -9.96 9.94 17.66
N SER A 109 -11.22 10.01 18.03
CA SER A 109 -12.34 9.89 17.09
C SER A 109 -12.25 10.89 15.93
N GLY A 110 -12.50 10.44 14.70
CA GLY A 110 -12.71 11.28 13.52
C GLY A 110 -11.46 11.69 12.73
N SER A 111 -10.28 11.19 13.07
CA SER A 111 -9.06 11.51 12.32
C SER A 111 -8.34 10.23 11.84
N PRO A 112 -7.82 10.19 10.60
CA PRO A 112 -6.91 9.15 10.18
C PRO A 112 -5.71 9.16 11.11
N THR A 113 -5.41 8.03 11.72
CA THR A 113 -4.45 8.04 12.83
C THR A 113 -3.23 7.22 12.56
N LEU A 114 -3.35 6.22 11.67
CA LEU A 114 -2.28 5.28 11.41
C LEU A 114 -2.23 4.98 9.91
N SER A 115 -1.05 5.12 9.33
CA SER A 115 -0.78 4.70 7.95
C SER A 115 0.47 3.84 7.90
N ALA A 116 0.41 2.78 7.09
CA ALA A 116 1.52 1.89 6.77
C ALA A 116 1.56 1.66 5.26
N THR A 117 2.70 1.21 4.75
CA THR A 117 2.80 0.72 3.36
C THR A 117 3.01 -0.77 3.41
N GLU A 118 2.05 -1.51 2.82
CA GLU A 118 2.01 -2.95 2.90
C GLU A 118 2.11 -3.60 1.52
N GLN A 119 2.62 -4.83 1.49
CA GLN A 119 2.64 -5.69 0.32
C GLN A 119 1.36 -6.54 0.27
N PRO A 120 1.02 -7.19 -0.86
CA PRO A 120 -0.09 -8.14 -0.88
C PRO A 120 0.07 -9.22 0.21
N GLY A 121 -0.99 -9.42 0.99
CA GLY A 121 -0.96 -10.36 2.11
C GLY A 121 -2.14 -10.20 3.07
N ASN A 122 -2.15 -11.06 4.09
CA ASN A 122 -3.12 -11.00 5.17
C ASN A 122 -2.56 -10.19 6.33
N TYR A 123 -3.35 -9.26 6.81
CA TYR A 123 -3.02 -8.33 7.88
C TYR A 123 -4.07 -8.33 8.96
N CYS A 124 -3.77 -7.67 10.07
CA CYS A 124 -4.71 -7.42 11.14
C CYS A 124 -4.65 -5.97 11.60
N ALA A 125 -5.80 -5.44 11.97
CA ALA A 125 -5.92 -4.20 12.73
C ALA A 125 -6.17 -4.54 14.20
N ASN A 126 -5.52 -3.83 15.09
CA ASN A 126 -5.61 -4.01 16.53
C ASN A 126 -6.10 -2.70 17.17
N ILE A 127 -7.09 -2.81 18.05
CA ILE A 127 -7.68 -1.71 18.79
C ILE A 127 -7.54 -2.02 20.27
N THR A 128 -6.81 -1.17 21.00
CA THR A 128 -6.46 -1.44 22.41
C THR A 128 -6.78 -0.23 23.28
N ASP A 129 -7.46 -0.45 24.38
CA ASP A 129 -7.54 0.55 25.46
C ASP A 129 -6.18 0.66 26.16
N VAL A 130 -5.67 1.88 26.25
CA VAL A 130 -4.41 2.20 26.91
C VAL A 130 -4.59 2.63 28.37
N GLY A 131 -5.74 2.29 28.96
CA GLY A 131 -6.10 2.64 30.34
C GLY A 131 -6.86 3.94 30.46
N ASN A 132 -7.48 4.39 29.38
CA ASN A 132 -8.28 5.63 29.36
C ASN A 132 -9.79 5.39 29.50
N LEU A 133 -10.23 4.16 29.30
CA LEU A 133 -11.64 3.78 29.47
C LEU A 133 -11.95 3.55 30.96
N ALA A 134 -13.05 4.13 31.41
CA ALA A 134 -13.61 3.87 32.74
C ALA A 134 -14.73 2.81 32.71
N GLY A 135 -15.10 2.33 31.54
CA GLY A 135 -16.09 1.30 31.30
C GLY A 135 -16.10 0.86 29.84
N THR A 136 -17.00 -0.04 29.48
CA THR A 136 -17.12 -0.54 28.11
C THR A 136 -17.51 0.58 27.14
N ALA A 137 -16.83 0.65 26.01
CA ALA A 137 -17.10 1.58 24.92
C ALA A 137 -17.46 0.83 23.65
N SER A 138 -18.39 1.36 22.86
CA SER A 138 -18.60 0.96 21.47
C SER A 138 -17.67 1.75 20.56
N PHE A 139 -17.14 1.12 19.53
CA PHE A 139 -16.26 1.81 18.58
C PHE A 139 -16.59 1.42 17.13
N VAL A 140 -16.18 2.29 16.22
CA VAL A 140 -16.15 2.04 14.77
C VAL A 140 -14.77 2.43 14.24
N VAL A 141 -14.14 1.53 13.50
CA VAL A 141 -12.85 1.73 12.84
C VAL A 141 -13.00 1.41 11.36
N THR A 142 -12.40 2.20 10.51
CA THR A 142 -12.28 1.90 9.09
C THR A 142 -10.82 1.63 8.71
N ILE A 143 -10.63 0.65 7.83
CA ILE A 143 -9.35 0.34 7.21
C ILE A 143 -9.48 0.57 5.71
N ALA A 144 -8.74 1.54 5.19
CA ALA A 144 -8.65 1.79 3.75
C ALA A 144 -7.35 1.18 3.22
N HIS A 145 -7.45 0.36 2.18
CA HIS A 145 -6.32 -0.36 1.56
C HIS A 145 -6.59 -0.66 0.09
N SER A 146 -5.62 -1.22 -0.62
CA SER A 146 -5.70 -1.63 -2.03
C SER A 146 -5.68 -3.15 -2.19
#